data_4e06f4d9bbc80e2db881a5370c74038b
#
_entry.id   4e06f4d9bbc80e2db881a5370c74038b
#
_cell.length_a   1.000
_cell.length_b   1.000
_cell.length_c   1.000
_cell.angle_alpha   90.00
_cell.angle_beta   90.00
_cell.angle_gamma   90.00
#
_symmetry.space_group_name_H-M   'P 1'
#
loop_
_entity.id
_entity.type
_entity.pdbx_description
1 polymer ?
#
loop_
_entity_poly.entity_id
_entity_poly.type
_entity_poly.pdbx_seq_one_letter_code
_entity_poly.pdbx_strand_id
1 'polypeptide(L)'
;MGGDPAPRGDFAVLTDADLAAFREILGDDNVRTDARSLDACNEDWMRKYRGNAGVLLLPARTSQVSAILRHCNARGLAVVPQGGNTGLVGGGVPVHDEIVLGMRRMNAVLSVDPVAGTVVCEAGCVLEDLEHALNARGMTAPLDLGAKGRCQIGGNVSTNAGGLRLVRHGSLHGSVLGLEVVTADGTVLDLVRTLRKDNTGYDLKQLFIGAEGTLGVVTKVAMLAPRKPTGVDVAVCAVGSFADAVAALRDARTKLGDCLQAFEFFDRASLELVLSTLRGARDPLPKTKAPFYVVTETAVFGDGSGKGSVTHRAARRRVRAWVRSLRKRGVAIDGVVGEDAKHASALWNLRERISVALKHAGAVYKYDVSLPTERMYDLVVETRNRLAASTSASTSTSTSASTSAASTSFDASKVSVLGYGHLGDGNLHLNVSSPDGYHPGLEAILEPFVYQWTAEQRGSISAEHGVGAMKPRELAHSKDEASIEAMRRVKEVFDPRGILNPYKVLPPRLTEHRSKL
;
A
#
# COMPACT_ATOMS: atom_id res chain seq x y z
N MET A 1 18.40 8.31 -3.17
CA MET A 1 17.47 9.01 -4.09
C MET A 1 17.14 8.03 -5.18
N GLY A 2 15.88 7.72 -5.45
CA GLY A 2 15.54 6.90 -6.64
C GLY A 2 16.26 7.51 -7.84
N GLY A 3 16.76 6.65 -8.75
CA GLY A 3 17.55 7.10 -9.92
C GLY A 3 16.89 8.30 -10.60
N ASP A 4 17.64 9.03 -11.39
CA ASP A 4 17.16 10.22 -12.10
C ASP A 4 15.77 9.95 -12.70
N PRO A 5 14.81 10.87 -12.52
CA PRO A 5 13.48 10.70 -13.07
C PRO A 5 13.59 10.44 -14.58
N ALA A 6 12.68 9.64 -15.12
CA ALA A 6 12.61 9.44 -16.56
C ALA A 6 12.58 10.83 -17.26
N PRO A 7 13.27 11.03 -18.39
CA PRO A 7 13.24 12.31 -19.09
C PRO A 7 11.79 12.66 -19.44
N ARG A 8 11.47 13.97 -19.43
CA ARG A 8 10.13 14.45 -19.78
C ARG A 8 9.78 14.01 -21.22
N GLY A 9 8.62 13.36 -21.35
CA GLY A 9 8.08 12.97 -22.65
C GLY A 9 7.59 14.16 -23.49
N ASP A 10 7.22 13.87 -24.70
CA ASP A 10 6.68 14.87 -25.65
C ASP A 10 5.19 15.15 -25.34
N PHE A 11 4.95 15.78 -24.18
CA PHE A 11 3.63 16.27 -23.77
C PHE A 11 3.56 17.78 -23.94
N ALA A 12 2.36 18.28 -24.28
CA ALA A 12 2.11 19.72 -24.35
C ALA A 12 2.34 20.39 -22.99
N VAL A 13 2.74 21.65 -23.04
CA VAL A 13 2.85 22.51 -21.85
C VAL A 13 1.50 23.16 -21.59
N LEU A 14 1.12 23.27 -20.32
CA LEU A 14 -0.10 23.96 -19.88
C LEU A 14 -0.06 25.45 -20.29
N THR A 15 -1.16 25.96 -20.85
CA THR A 15 -1.33 27.34 -21.29
C THR A 15 -2.48 28.02 -20.56
N ASP A 16 -2.55 29.38 -20.66
CA ASP A 16 -3.69 30.15 -20.11
C ASP A 16 -5.02 29.78 -20.80
N ALA A 17 -4.99 29.39 -22.08
CA ALA A 17 -6.16 28.90 -22.78
C ALA A 17 -6.66 27.57 -22.20
N ASP A 18 -5.77 26.66 -21.81
CA ASP A 18 -6.14 25.42 -21.13
C ASP A 18 -6.73 25.71 -19.74
N LEU A 19 -6.15 26.64 -18.99
CA LEU A 19 -6.71 27.09 -17.70
C LEU A 19 -8.10 27.70 -17.84
N ALA A 20 -8.34 28.50 -18.90
CA ALA A 20 -9.66 29.05 -19.18
C ALA A 20 -10.69 27.94 -19.47
N ALA A 21 -10.33 26.95 -20.30
CA ALA A 21 -11.17 25.79 -20.58
C ALA A 21 -11.49 24.97 -19.31
N PHE A 22 -10.52 24.77 -18.42
CA PHE A 22 -10.76 24.08 -17.15
C PHE A 22 -11.67 24.90 -16.21
N ARG A 23 -11.56 26.22 -16.20
CA ARG A 23 -12.48 27.08 -15.43
C ARG A 23 -13.91 27.03 -15.97
N GLU A 24 -14.09 26.95 -17.27
CA GLU A 24 -15.40 26.75 -17.87
C GLU A 24 -16.04 25.41 -17.43
N ILE A 25 -15.25 24.33 -17.34
CA ILE A 25 -15.72 23.00 -16.91
C ILE A 25 -16.03 22.95 -15.40
N LEU A 26 -15.18 23.57 -14.58
CA LEU A 26 -15.14 23.34 -13.13
C LEU A 26 -15.64 24.54 -12.29
N GLY A 27 -15.62 25.74 -12.86
CA GLY A 27 -15.67 27.01 -12.12
C GLY A 27 -14.31 27.37 -11.52
N ASP A 28 -14.08 28.67 -11.30
CA ASP A 28 -12.79 29.24 -10.88
C ASP A 28 -12.25 28.62 -9.60
N ASP A 29 -13.11 28.42 -8.60
CA ASP A 29 -12.75 27.87 -7.29
C ASP A 29 -12.21 26.43 -7.33
N ASN A 30 -12.36 25.72 -8.42
CA ASN A 30 -11.98 24.32 -8.54
C ASN A 30 -10.80 24.08 -9.50
N VAL A 31 -10.22 25.17 -10.01
CA VAL A 31 -8.97 25.22 -10.77
C VAL A 31 -7.93 25.91 -9.89
N ARG A 32 -7.14 25.14 -9.17
CA ARG A 32 -6.18 25.66 -8.18
C ARG A 32 -4.81 25.83 -8.80
N THR A 33 -4.32 27.07 -8.77
CA THR A 33 -2.96 27.46 -9.20
C THR A 33 -2.16 28.11 -8.07
N ASP A 34 -2.76 28.22 -6.88
CA ASP A 34 -2.11 28.80 -5.71
C ASP A 34 -1.02 27.88 -5.14
N ALA A 35 0.08 28.45 -4.65
CA ALA A 35 1.26 27.74 -4.17
C ALA A 35 0.93 26.69 -3.09
N ARG A 36 0.02 26.99 -2.16
CA ARG A 36 -0.36 26.07 -1.08
C ARG A 36 -1.03 24.81 -1.60
N SER A 37 -1.95 24.96 -2.56
CA SER A 37 -2.64 23.83 -3.19
C SER A 37 -1.68 23.00 -4.02
N LEU A 38 -0.77 23.64 -4.75
CA LEU A 38 0.23 22.98 -5.59
C LEU A 38 1.29 22.26 -4.75
N ASP A 39 1.79 22.84 -3.68
CA ASP A 39 2.74 22.17 -2.78
C ASP A 39 2.16 20.86 -2.24
N ALA A 40 0.89 20.89 -1.81
CA ALA A 40 0.24 19.72 -1.22
C ALA A 40 0.00 18.57 -2.22
N CYS A 41 -0.16 18.87 -3.52
CA CYS A 41 -0.39 17.84 -4.54
C CYS A 41 0.87 17.41 -5.29
N ASN A 42 1.92 18.22 -5.26
CA ASN A 42 3.18 17.94 -5.92
C ASN A 42 4.13 17.03 -5.11
N GLU A 43 3.94 16.91 -3.80
CA GLU A 43 4.83 16.15 -2.93
C GLU A 43 4.11 14.91 -2.37
N ASP A 44 4.79 13.74 -2.39
CA ASP A 44 4.27 12.52 -1.81
C ASP A 44 4.35 12.52 -0.28
N TRP A 45 3.61 11.58 0.36
CA TRP A 45 3.58 11.45 1.82
C TRP A 45 4.95 11.18 2.46
N MET A 46 5.86 10.53 1.73
CA MET A 46 7.24 10.24 2.18
C MET A 46 8.20 11.40 1.97
N ARG A 47 7.80 12.43 1.21
CA ARG A 47 8.66 13.53 0.73
C ARG A 47 9.85 13.04 -0.09
N LYS A 48 9.67 11.89 -0.75
CA LYS A 48 10.68 11.27 -1.62
C LYS A 48 10.50 11.67 -3.08
N TYR A 49 9.24 11.88 -3.49
CA TYR A 49 8.86 12.23 -4.85
C TYR A 49 8.18 13.58 -4.88
N ARG A 50 8.64 14.46 -5.75
CA ARG A 50 8.09 15.80 -5.94
C ARG A 50 8.11 16.16 -7.41
N GLY A 51 6.95 16.54 -7.94
CA GLY A 51 6.80 17.12 -9.27
C GLY A 51 6.60 18.62 -9.24
N ASN A 52 6.19 19.18 -10.37
CA ASN A 52 6.01 20.61 -10.57
C ASN A 52 4.74 20.91 -11.38
N ALA A 53 3.60 20.29 -11.01
CA ALA A 53 2.31 20.61 -11.63
C ALA A 53 1.98 22.10 -11.48
N GLY A 54 1.53 22.71 -12.56
CA GLY A 54 1.07 24.10 -12.57
C GLY A 54 -0.41 24.26 -12.20
N VAL A 55 -1.18 23.17 -12.11
CA VAL A 55 -2.61 23.20 -11.79
C VAL A 55 -3.08 21.93 -11.07
N LEU A 56 -3.96 22.11 -10.10
CA LEU A 56 -4.76 21.06 -9.46
C LEU A 56 -6.24 21.27 -9.84
N LEU A 57 -6.82 20.28 -10.53
CA LEU A 57 -8.23 20.27 -10.95
C LEU A 57 -9.07 19.44 -9.99
N LEU A 58 -10.22 19.97 -9.58
CA LEU A 58 -11.09 19.38 -8.54
C LEU A 58 -12.51 19.11 -9.10
N PRO A 59 -12.74 18.06 -9.89
CA PRO A 59 -14.06 17.70 -10.36
C PRO A 59 -14.96 17.23 -9.21
N ALA A 60 -16.27 17.45 -9.35
CA ALA A 60 -17.32 16.97 -8.43
C ALA A 60 -18.23 15.91 -9.06
N ARG A 61 -18.05 15.59 -10.33
CA ARG A 61 -18.89 14.61 -11.05
C ARG A 61 -18.15 14.02 -12.25
N THR A 62 -18.55 12.83 -12.66
CA THR A 62 -17.96 12.05 -13.76
C THR A 62 -17.93 12.84 -15.09
N SER A 63 -18.97 13.61 -15.40
CA SER A 63 -19.01 14.42 -16.62
C SER A 63 -17.91 15.49 -16.67
N GLN A 64 -17.49 16.03 -15.54
CA GLN A 64 -16.37 16.98 -15.45
C GLN A 64 -15.04 16.27 -15.66
N VAL A 65 -14.85 15.07 -15.08
CA VAL A 65 -13.67 14.22 -15.35
C VAL A 65 -13.57 13.89 -16.83
N SER A 66 -14.69 13.48 -17.46
CA SER A 66 -14.76 13.20 -18.90
C SER A 66 -14.38 14.41 -19.75
N ALA A 67 -14.91 15.60 -19.44
CA ALA A 67 -14.62 16.83 -20.20
C ALA A 67 -13.14 17.23 -20.05
N ILE A 68 -12.57 17.13 -18.84
CA ILE A 68 -11.14 17.40 -18.57
C ILE A 68 -10.26 16.46 -19.39
N LEU A 69 -10.51 15.13 -19.30
CA LEU A 69 -9.68 14.15 -20.00
C LEU A 69 -9.79 14.30 -21.51
N ARG A 70 -10.98 14.59 -22.05
CA ARG A 70 -11.16 14.90 -23.46
C ARG A 70 -10.32 16.10 -23.92
N HIS A 71 -10.31 17.17 -23.14
CA HIS A 71 -9.47 18.33 -23.40
C HIS A 71 -7.98 17.97 -23.34
N CYS A 72 -7.56 17.30 -22.26
CA CYS A 72 -6.16 16.89 -22.09
C CYS A 72 -5.70 15.94 -23.22
N ASN A 73 -6.55 15.00 -23.63
CA ASN A 73 -6.25 14.10 -24.73
C ASN A 73 -6.11 14.85 -26.07
N ALA A 74 -7.03 15.77 -26.38
CA ALA A 74 -6.97 16.56 -27.60
C ALA A 74 -5.69 17.42 -27.66
N ARG A 75 -5.29 17.99 -26.54
CA ARG A 75 -4.11 18.85 -26.39
C ARG A 75 -2.79 18.06 -26.24
N GLY A 76 -2.82 16.82 -25.80
CA GLY A 76 -1.64 16.04 -25.42
C GLY A 76 -1.07 16.45 -24.06
N LEU A 77 -1.91 16.91 -23.13
CA LEU A 77 -1.53 17.27 -21.77
C LEU A 77 -1.51 16.02 -20.87
N ALA A 78 -0.42 15.81 -20.17
CA ALA A 78 -0.28 14.69 -19.22
C ALA A 78 -1.05 14.94 -17.93
N VAL A 79 -1.69 13.89 -17.37
CA VAL A 79 -2.58 13.97 -16.21
C VAL A 79 -2.20 12.92 -15.17
N VAL A 80 -2.12 13.32 -13.91
CA VAL A 80 -1.95 12.44 -12.75
C VAL A 80 -3.24 12.42 -11.93
N PRO A 81 -3.99 11.32 -11.93
CA PRO A 81 -5.11 11.15 -11.00
C PRO A 81 -4.58 11.04 -9.56
N GLN A 82 -5.17 11.83 -8.65
CA GLN A 82 -4.75 11.84 -7.25
C GLN A 82 -5.94 11.65 -6.31
N GLY A 83 -5.86 10.62 -5.46
CA GLY A 83 -6.76 10.42 -4.32
C GLY A 83 -6.25 11.14 -3.07
N GLY A 84 -6.18 10.42 -1.94
CA GLY A 84 -5.72 10.94 -0.65
C GLY A 84 -4.22 11.24 -0.55
N ASN A 85 -3.43 10.96 -1.58
CA ASN A 85 -1.97 11.11 -1.63
C ASN A 85 -1.26 10.43 -0.44
N THR A 86 -1.63 9.17 -0.16
CA THR A 86 -1.10 8.35 0.94
C THR A 86 -0.17 7.24 0.46
N GLY A 87 0.03 7.10 -0.85
CA GLY A 87 0.90 6.08 -1.45
C GLY A 87 2.37 6.31 -1.09
N LEU A 88 3.17 5.22 -1.15
CA LEU A 88 4.56 5.20 -0.72
C LEU A 88 5.57 5.08 -1.88
N VAL A 89 5.09 5.03 -3.11
CA VAL A 89 5.90 4.79 -4.33
C VAL A 89 5.79 5.92 -5.36
N GLY A 90 5.31 7.10 -4.97
CA GLY A 90 5.16 8.26 -5.86
C GLY A 90 4.05 8.10 -6.91
N GLY A 91 3.13 7.15 -6.75
CA GLY A 91 2.09 6.82 -7.75
C GLY A 91 1.09 7.95 -8.01
N GLY A 92 0.78 8.78 -6.99
CA GLY A 92 -0.22 9.84 -7.06
C GLY A 92 0.34 11.25 -7.23
N VAL A 93 1.65 11.44 -7.45
CA VAL A 93 2.26 12.76 -7.63
C VAL A 93 2.87 12.90 -9.02
N PRO A 94 2.96 14.12 -9.57
CA PRO A 94 3.65 14.34 -10.85
C PRO A 94 5.12 13.92 -10.78
N VAL A 95 5.69 13.54 -11.93
CA VAL A 95 7.14 13.37 -12.08
C VAL A 95 7.76 14.66 -12.63
N HIS A 96 7.03 15.34 -13.49
CA HIS A 96 7.41 16.62 -14.09
C HIS A 96 6.32 17.68 -13.84
N ASP A 97 5.65 18.12 -14.89
CA ASP A 97 4.67 19.20 -14.92
C ASP A 97 3.24 18.73 -15.26
N GLU A 98 2.97 17.42 -15.05
CA GLU A 98 1.66 16.85 -15.33
C GLU A 98 0.55 17.55 -14.52
N ILE A 99 -0.62 17.70 -15.13
CA ILE A 99 -1.82 18.22 -14.46
C ILE A 99 -2.28 17.26 -13.37
N VAL A 100 -2.52 17.75 -12.16
CA VAL A 100 -3.08 16.91 -11.09
C VAL A 100 -4.61 16.95 -11.11
N LEU A 101 -5.24 15.78 -11.20
CA LEU A 101 -6.68 15.58 -11.13
C LEU A 101 -7.07 15.02 -9.77
N GLY A 102 -7.47 15.90 -8.83
CA GLY A 102 -7.78 15.53 -7.46
C GLY A 102 -9.23 15.11 -7.27
N MET A 103 -9.47 13.89 -6.77
CA MET A 103 -10.80 13.28 -6.68
C MET A 103 -11.60 13.65 -5.43
N ARG A 104 -11.05 14.44 -4.50
CA ARG A 104 -11.61 14.69 -3.15
C ARG A 104 -13.03 15.26 -3.10
N ARG A 105 -13.55 15.86 -4.18
CA ARG A 105 -14.91 16.38 -4.24
C ARG A 105 -15.95 15.35 -4.68
N MET A 106 -15.53 14.22 -5.22
CA MET A 106 -16.37 13.09 -5.57
C MET A 106 -16.38 12.10 -4.40
N ASN A 107 -17.04 12.45 -3.29
CA ASN A 107 -16.91 11.76 -2.00
C ASN A 107 -18.23 11.26 -1.41
N ALA A 108 -19.28 11.16 -2.19
CA ALA A 108 -20.58 10.71 -1.71
C ALA A 108 -20.67 9.18 -1.59
N VAL A 109 -21.31 8.68 -0.53
CA VAL A 109 -21.83 7.32 -0.43
C VAL A 109 -23.19 7.30 -1.12
N LEU A 110 -23.29 6.65 -2.27
CA LEU A 110 -24.44 6.70 -3.17
C LEU A 110 -25.54 5.74 -2.76
N SER A 111 -25.18 4.51 -2.34
CA SER A 111 -26.14 3.53 -1.84
C SER A 111 -25.46 2.52 -0.93
N VAL A 112 -26.22 2.00 0.04
CA VAL A 112 -25.84 0.88 0.90
C VAL A 112 -27.00 -0.09 0.96
N ASP A 113 -26.75 -1.35 0.60
CA ASP A 113 -27.74 -2.44 0.65
C ASP A 113 -27.29 -3.47 1.70
N PRO A 114 -27.92 -3.47 2.90
CA PRO A 114 -27.60 -4.44 3.95
C PRO A 114 -28.03 -5.87 3.62
N VAL A 115 -28.98 -6.07 2.72
CA VAL A 115 -29.47 -7.40 2.32
C VAL A 115 -28.46 -8.04 1.36
N ALA A 116 -28.08 -7.31 0.32
CA ALA A 116 -27.07 -7.78 -0.62
C ALA A 116 -25.65 -7.75 -0.03
N GLY A 117 -25.41 -6.96 1.03
CA GLY A 117 -24.10 -6.75 1.62
C GLY A 117 -23.19 -5.97 0.67
N THR A 118 -23.69 -4.85 0.12
CA THR A 118 -22.99 -4.06 -0.89
C THR A 118 -23.08 -2.56 -0.62
N VAL A 119 -22.12 -1.81 -1.13
CA VAL A 119 -22.08 -0.35 -1.13
C VAL A 119 -21.65 0.17 -2.48
N VAL A 120 -22.23 1.32 -2.87
CA VAL A 120 -21.75 2.12 -4.01
C VAL A 120 -21.35 3.48 -3.49
N CYS A 121 -20.14 3.91 -3.82
CA CYS A 121 -19.63 5.23 -3.44
C CYS A 121 -18.82 5.86 -4.57
N GLU A 122 -18.61 7.16 -4.49
CA GLU A 122 -17.70 7.88 -5.37
C GLU A 122 -16.23 7.63 -4.98
N ALA A 123 -15.33 7.74 -5.95
CA ALA A 123 -13.92 7.38 -5.83
C ALA A 123 -13.13 8.22 -4.81
N GLY A 124 -13.52 9.47 -4.57
CA GLY A 124 -12.93 10.36 -3.59
C GLY A 124 -13.44 10.17 -2.15
N CYS A 125 -14.35 9.21 -1.91
CA CYS A 125 -14.82 8.87 -0.58
C CYS A 125 -13.64 8.40 0.27
N VAL A 126 -13.45 9.01 1.46
CA VAL A 126 -12.41 8.61 2.41
C VAL A 126 -12.82 7.30 3.06
N LEU A 127 -11.88 6.36 3.22
CA LEU A 127 -12.18 5.02 3.76
C LEU A 127 -12.81 5.08 5.16
N GLU A 128 -12.34 5.96 6.03
CA GLU A 128 -12.90 6.12 7.39
C GLU A 128 -14.32 6.68 7.38
N ASP A 129 -14.63 7.63 6.47
CA ASP A 129 -15.98 8.17 6.30
C ASP A 129 -16.94 7.11 5.76
N LEU A 130 -16.49 6.30 4.78
CA LEU A 130 -17.23 5.15 4.29
C LEU A 130 -17.49 4.14 5.41
N GLU A 131 -16.48 3.84 6.20
CA GLU A 131 -16.61 2.94 7.35
C GLU A 131 -17.63 3.44 8.37
N HIS A 132 -17.64 4.74 8.68
CA HIS A 132 -18.65 5.33 9.55
C HIS A 132 -20.06 5.18 8.98
N ALA A 133 -20.26 5.44 7.69
CA ALA A 133 -21.55 5.28 7.02
C ALA A 133 -22.05 3.83 7.01
N LEU A 134 -21.14 2.87 6.81
CA LEU A 134 -21.43 1.44 6.85
C LEU A 134 -21.71 0.97 8.27
N ASN A 135 -20.93 1.41 9.25
CA ASN A 135 -21.08 1.05 10.66
C ASN A 135 -22.45 1.44 11.22
N ALA A 136 -22.99 2.58 10.78
CA ALA A 136 -24.35 3.01 11.15
C ALA A 136 -25.45 2.03 10.67
N ARG A 137 -25.11 1.16 9.71
CA ARG A 137 -26.00 0.13 9.14
C ARG A 137 -25.61 -1.31 9.53
N GLY A 138 -24.71 -1.47 10.51
CA GLY A 138 -24.22 -2.78 10.97
C GLY A 138 -23.30 -3.48 9.97
N MET A 139 -22.68 -2.72 9.08
CA MET A 139 -21.76 -3.20 8.05
C MET A 139 -20.36 -2.61 8.24
N THR A 140 -19.38 -3.09 7.52
CA THR A 140 -17.98 -2.60 7.52
C THR A 140 -17.39 -2.67 6.12
N ALA A 141 -16.30 -1.96 5.88
CA ALA A 141 -15.52 -2.11 4.66
C ALA A 141 -14.72 -3.43 4.66
N PRO A 142 -14.48 -4.06 3.49
CA PRO A 142 -13.68 -5.30 3.41
C PRO A 142 -12.17 -5.06 3.51
N LEU A 143 -11.74 -3.82 3.70
CA LEU A 143 -10.34 -3.42 3.85
C LEU A 143 -10.15 -2.53 5.08
N ASP A 144 -8.96 -2.56 5.65
CA ASP A 144 -8.56 -1.70 6.77
C ASP A 144 -7.07 -1.34 6.59
N LEU A 145 -6.79 -0.05 6.54
CA LEU A 145 -5.48 0.50 6.20
C LEU A 145 -5.04 1.50 7.26
N GLY A 146 -3.75 1.57 7.55
CA GLY A 146 -3.19 2.56 8.46
C GLY A 146 -3.44 4.02 8.04
N ALA A 147 -3.72 4.27 6.75
CA ALA A 147 -4.01 5.58 6.19
C ALA A 147 -5.52 5.88 6.06
N LYS A 148 -6.41 5.10 6.70
CA LYS A 148 -7.88 5.17 6.50
C LYS A 148 -8.49 6.54 6.67
N GLY A 149 -7.95 7.39 7.55
CA GLY A 149 -8.43 8.77 7.75
C GLY A 149 -8.12 9.74 6.60
N ARG A 150 -7.42 9.28 5.55
CA ARG A 150 -7.05 10.13 4.41
C ARG A 150 -7.11 9.42 3.05
N CYS A 151 -6.84 8.12 2.99
CA CYS A 151 -6.90 7.38 1.74
C CYS A 151 -8.32 7.38 1.17
N GLN A 152 -8.42 7.40 -0.16
CA GLN A 152 -9.70 7.45 -0.89
C GLN A 152 -9.94 6.12 -1.62
N ILE A 153 -11.20 5.71 -1.71
CA ILE A 153 -11.60 4.40 -2.25
C ILE A 153 -11.11 4.19 -3.68
N GLY A 154 -11.20 5.21 -4.55
CA GLY A 154 -10.68 5.12 -5.92
C GLY A 154 -9.17 4.87 -5.96
N GLY A 155 -8.40 5.50 -5.07
CA GLY A 155 -6.97 5.26 -4.91
C GLY A 155 -6.69 3.85 -4.38
N ASN A 156 -7.45 3.37 -3.39
CA ASN A 156 -7.31 2.02 -2.85
C ASN A 156 -7.58 0.94 -3.93
N VAL A 157 -8.60 1.15 -4.78
CA VAL A 157 -8.90 0.28 -5.91
C VAL A 157 -7.79 0.36 -6.96
N SER A 158 -7.34 1.57 -7.32
CA SER A 158 -6.30 1.76 -8.33
C SER A 158 -4.95 1.15 -7.94
N THR A 159 -4.68 0.97 -6.66
CA THR A 159 -3.47 0.28 -6.17
C THR A 159 -3.74 -1.16 -5.74
N ASN A 160 -4.97 -1.64 -5.84
CA ASN A 160 -5.40 -2.94 -5.27
C ASN A 160 -4.92 -3.10 -3.83
N ALA A 161 -5.20 -2.09 -2.98
CA ALA A 161 -4.69 -2.02 -1.63
C ALA A 161 -5.06 -3.27 -0.81
N GLY A 162 -4.09 -3.87 -0.14
CA GLY A 162 -4.27 -5.06 0.69
C GLY A 162 -4.76 -4.73 2.10
N GLY A 163 -3.82 -4.55 3.02
CA GLY A 163 -4.08 -4.20 4.41
C GLY A 163 -4.47 -5.38 5.30
N LEU A 164 -4.84 -5.08 6.53
CA LEU A 164 -5.00 -6.04 7.62
C LEU A 164 -6.10 -7.09 7.39
N ARG A 165 -7.13 -6.76 6.60
CA ARG A 165 -8.32 -7.60 6.42
C ARG A 165 -8.24 -8.58 5.23
N LEU A 166 -7.14 -8.58 4.49
CA LEU A 166 -6.98 -9.46 3.34
C LEU A 166 -7.11 -10.94 3.70
N VAL A 167 -6.59 -11.36 4.86
CA VAL A 167 -6.75 -12.74 5.36
C VAL A 167 -8.22 -13.14 5.49
N ARG A 168 -9.10 -12.22 5.85
CA ARG A 168 -10.54 -12.48 6.04
C ARG A 168 -11.34 -12.31 4.76
N HIS A 169 -11.11 -11.22 4.03
CA HIS A 169 -11.99 -10.81 2.95
C HIS A 169 -11.39 -11.02 1.56
N GLY A 170 -10.12 -11.40 1.49
CA GLY A 170 -9.39 -11.51 0.23
C GLY A 170 -9.01 -10.13 -0.35
N SER A 171 -8.47 -10.16 -1.55
CA SER A 171 -8.06 -8.97 -2.30
C SER A 171 -9.25 -8.14 -2.78
N LEU A 172 -9.04 -6.86 -3.08
CA LEU A 172 -10.06 -5.98 -3.68
C LEU A 172 -10.53 -6.50 -5.04
N HIS A 173 -9.72 -7.26 -5.79
CA HIS A 173 -10.17 -7.97 -7.00
C HIS A 173 -11.43 -8.82 -6.77
N GLY A 174 -11.56 -9.46 -5.61
CA GLY A 174 -12.73 -10.23 -5.23
C GLY A 174 -13.84 -9.42 -4.54
N SER A 175 -13.49 -8.27 -3.96
CA SER A 175 -14.42 -7.43 -3.20
C SER A 175 -15.07 -6.33 -4.03
N VAL A 176 -14.45 -5.88 -5.12
CA VAL A 176 -15.01 -4.88 -6.05
C VAL A 176 -15.95 -5.57 -7.02
N LEU A 177 -17.21 -5.16 -7.00
CA LEU A 177 -18.28 -5.71 -7.86
C LEU A 177 -18.45 -4.93 -9.15
N GLY A 178 -18.14 -3.63 -9.14
CA GLY A 178 -18.29 -2.78 -10.32
C GLY A 178 -17.51 -1.47 -10.18
N LEU A 179 -17.19 -0.86 -11.30
CA LEU A 179 -16.49 0.42 -11.39
C LEU A 179 -17.15 1.33 -12.42
N GLU A 180 -17.11 2.64 -12.19
CA GLU A 180 -17.23 3.63 -13.26
C GLU A 180 -15.83 4.20 -13.50
N VAL A 181 -15.39 4.21 -14.75
CA VAL A 181 -14.05 4.64 -15.13
C VAL A 181 -14.13 5.58 -16.32
N VAL A 182 -13.33 6.63 -16.32
CA VAL A 182 -13.15 7.52 -17.47
C VAL A 182 -11.80 7.23 -18.13
N THR A 183 -11.81 6.86 -19.41
CA THR A 183 -10.61 6.59 -20.21
C THR A 183 -9.95 7.87 -20.70
N ALA A 184 -8.76 7.78 -21.27
CA ALA A 184 -7.96 8.95 -21.68
C ALA A 184 -8.68 9.89 -22.65
N ASP A 185 -9.50 9.35 -23.55
CA ASP A 185 -10.31 10.12 -24.54
C ASP A 185 -11.58 10.75 -23.94
N GLY A 186 -11.82 10.57 -22.63
CA GLY A 186 -13.01 11.05 -21.93
C GLY A 186 -14.23 10.13 -22.05
N THR A 187 -14.10 8.94 -22.63
CA THR A 187 -15.18 7.93 -22.66
C THR A 187 -15.46 7.43 -21.24
N VAL A 188 -16.75 7.38 -20.87
CA VAL A 188 -17.18 6.84 -19.56
C VAL A 188 -17.57 5.37 -19.74
N LEU A 189 -16.87 4.49 -19.05
CA LEU A 189 -17.22 3.08 -18.93
C LEU A 189 -18.04 2.90 -17.65
N ASP A 190 -19.34 2.76 -17.78
CA ASP A 190 -20.24 2.45 -16.66
C ASP A 190 -20.34 0.94 -16.46
N LEU A 191 -19.40 0.43 -15.63
CA LEU A 191 -19.35 -0.97 -15.22
C LEU A 191 -19.88 -1.13 -13.78
N VAL A 192 -20.61 -0.14 -13.24
CA VAL A 192 -21.17 -0.20 -11.88
C VAL A 192 -22.27 -1.24 -11.83
N ARG A 193 -22.02 -2.33 -11.14
CA ARG A 193 -22.98 -3.39 -10.83
C ARG A 193 -22.79 -3.82 -9.38
N THR A 194 -23.85 -4.30 -8.74
CA THR A 194 -23.81 -4.81 -7.37
C THR A 194 -24.06 -6.32 -7.31
N LEU A 195 -24.08 -6.95 -8.46
CA LEU A 195 -24.28 -8.40 -8.58
C LEU A 195 -23.00 -9.16 -8.19
N ARG A 196 -23.16 -10.23 -7.44
CA ARG A 196 -22.03 -11.12 -7.07
C ARG A 196 -21.64 -12.07 -8.20
N LYS A 197 -22.49 -12.22 -9.22
CA LYS A 197 -22.27 -13.07 -10.37
C LYS A 197 -22.61 -12.29 -11.61
N ASP A 198 -21.63 -12.10 -12.48
CA ASP A 198 -21.80 -11.53 -13.81
C ASP A 198 -20.74 -12.14 -14.74
N ASN A 199 -21.18 -13.04 -15.62
CA ASN A 199 -20.35 -13.71 -16.61
C ASN A 199 -20.65 -13.18 -18.02
N THR A 200 -21.12 -11.94 -18.14
CA THR A 200 -21.50 -11.33 -19.41
C THR A 200 -20.30 -10.65 -20.09
N GLY A 201 -19.52 -11.42 -20.83
CA GLY A 201 -18.34 -10.94 -21.55
C GLY A 201 -17.09 -10.87 -20.68
N TYR A 202 -16.09 -10.09 -21.12
CA TYR A 202 -14.86 -9.87 -20.36
C TYR A 202 -15.12 -8.98 -19.14
N ASP A 203 -14.54 -9.35 -18.01
CA ASP A 203 -14.63 -8.58 -16.78
C ASP A 203 -13.66 -7.38 -16.79
N LEU A 204 -14.02 -6.33 -17.52
CA LEU A 204 -13.16 -5.16 -17.76
C LEU A 204 -12.75 -4.44 -16.47
N LYS A 205 -13.58 -4.48 -15.41
CA LYS A 205 -13.21 -3.80 -14.16
C LYS A 205 -11.88 -4.29 -13.57
N GLN A 206 -11.53 -5.57 -13.83
CA GLN A 206 -10.28 -6.18 -13.34
C GLN A 206 -9.02 -5.50 -13.91
N LEU A 207 -9.12 -4.90 -15.09
CA LEU A 207 -8.00 -4.19 -15.73
C LEU A 207 -7.67 -2.87 -14.99
N PHE A 208 -8.65 -2.26 -14.34
CA PHE A 208 -8.48 -0.97 -13.64
C PHE A 208 -8.09 -1.14 -12.17
N ILE A 209 -8.35 -2.31 -11.57
CA ILE A 209 -7.93 -2.63 -10.20
C ILE A 209 -6.43 -2.90 -10.22
N GLY A 210 -5.65 -2.06 -9.50
CA GLY A 210 -4.20 -2.15 -9.50
C GLY A 210 -3.51 -1.50 -10.72
N ALA A 211 -4.26 -0.80 -11.60
CA ALA A 211 -3.69 -0.09 -12.75
C ALA A 211 -3.03 1.26 -12.39
N GLU A 212 -3.10 1.70 -11.15
CA GLU A 212 -2.49 2.93 -10.62
C GLU A 212 -2.84 4.20 -11.44
N GLY A 213 -4.06 4.25 -11.99
CA GLY A 213 -4.51 5.40 -12.79
C GLY A 213 -3.88 5.51 -14.19
N THR A 214 -3.16 4.49 -14.64
CA THR A 214 -2.50 4.49 -15.96
C THR A 214 -3.43 4.09 -17.11
N LEU A 215 -4.53 3.39 -16.82
CA LEU A 215 -5.50 2.92 -17.84
C LEU A 215 -6.79 3.76 -17.87
N GLY A 216 -7.10 4.45 -16.78
CA GLY A 216 -8.31 5.24 -16.64
C GLY A 216 -8.43 5.85 -15.25
N VAL A 217 -9.35 6.77 -15.07
CA VAL A 217 -9.66 7.43 -13.81
C VAL A 217 -10.92 6.82 -13.22
N VAL A 218 -10.81 6.14 -12.08
CA VAL A 218 -11.96 5.59 -11.36
C VAL A 218 -12.78 6.73 -10.76
N THR A 219 -14.09 6.75 -11.01
CA THR A 219 -15.02 7.78 -10.52
C THR A 219 -16.07 7.23 -9.55
N LYS A 220 -16.48 5.96 -9.70
CA LYS A 220 -17.38 5.28 -8.75
C LYS A 220 -16.93 3.84 -8.52
N VAL A 221 -17.25 3.33 -7.34
CA VAL A 221 -16.92 1.97 -6.91
C VAL A 221 -18.15 1.32 -6.29
N ALA A 222 -18.53 0.15 -6.79
CA ALA A 222 -19.43 -0.78 -6.14
C ALA A 222 -18.62 -1.91 -5.53
N MET A 223 -18.80 -2.17 -4.23
CA MET A 223 -18.01 -3.18 -3.51
C MET A 223 -18.83 -3.92 -2.47
N LEU A 224 -18.31 -5.06 -2.04
CA LEU A 224 -18.83 -5.79 -0.91
C LEU A 224 -18.73 -4.95 0.36
N ALA A 225 -19.74 -5.05 1.20
CA ALA A 225 -19.77 -4.48 2.54
C ALA A 225 -20.23 -5.58 3.51
N PRO A 226 -19.29 -6.33 4.12
CA PRO A 226 -19.63 -7.41 5.04
C PRO A 226 -20.28 -6.89 6.33
N ARG A 227 -20.94 -7.79 7.08
CA ARG A 227 -21.47 -7.45 8.41
C ARG A 227 -20.33 -7.02 9.33
N LYS A 228 -20.59 -5.97 10.10
CA LYS A 228 -19.67 -5.52 11.15
C LYS A 228 -19.60 -6.57 12.26
N PRO A 229 -18.40 -6.94 12.73
CA PRO A 229 -18.26 -7.76 13.92
C PRO A 229 -18.89 -7.10 15.15
N THR A 230 -19.59 -7.88 15.96
CA THR A 230 -20.16 -7.42 17.25
C THR A 230 -19.10 -7.37 18.36
N GLY A 231 -17.97 -8.02 18.16
CA GLY A 231 -16.80 -7.99 19.04
C GLY A 231 -15.55 -8.46 18.33
N VAL A 232 -14.41 -8.04 18.85
CA VAL A 232 -13.08 -8.51 18.42
C VAL A 232 -12.24 -8.88 19.64
N ASP A 233 -11.45 -9.94 19.51
CA ASP A 233 -10.43 -10.32 20.48
C ASP A 233 -9.06 -10.26 19.81
N VAL A 234 -8.08 -9.67 20.50
CA VAL A 234 -6.69 -9.54 20.03
C VAL A 234 -5.77 -10.30 20.98
N ALA A 235 -4.88 -11.08 20.43
CA ALA A 235 -3.83 -11.77 21.16
C ALA A 235 -2.45 -11.42 20.60
N VAL A 236 -1.45 -11.33 21.49
CA VAL A 236 -0.03 -11.25 21.13
C VAL A 236 0.68 -12.45 21.74
N CYS A 237 1.43 -13.19 20.91
CA CYS A 237 2.29 -14.28 21.36
C CYS A 237 3.75 -13.98 21.03
N ALA A 238 4.64 -14.21 21.99
CA ALA A 238 6.08 -14.20 21.80
C ALA A 238 6.55 -15.59 21.36
N VAL A 239 7.32 -15.67 20.28
CA VAL A 239 7.76 -16.93 19.69
C VAL A 239 9.29 -16.96 19.52
N GLY A 240 9.88 -18.18 19.59
CA GLY A 240 11.32 -18.39 19.63
C GLY A 240 12.01 -18.30 18.26
N SER A 241 11.25 -18.52 17.19
CA SER A 241 11.76 -18.50 15.81
C SER A 241 10.70 -18.04 14.84
N PHE A 242 11.09 -17.69 13.61
CA PHE A 242 10.14 -17.40 12.55
C PHE A 242 9.35 -18.67 12.14
N ALA A 243 9.96 -19.83 12.21
CA ALA A 243 9.29 -21.11 12.01
C ALA A 243 8.15 -21.34 13.03
N ASP A 244 8.32 -20.91 14.29
CA ASP A 244 7.27 -20.95 15.30
C ASP A 244 6.14 -19.95 14.99
N ALA A 245 6.46 -18.78 14.43
CA ALA A 245 5.44 -17.84 13.95
C ALA A 245 4.57 -18.44 12.84
N VAL A 246 5.20 -19.14 11.88
CA VAL A 246 4.51 -19.89 10.81
C VAL A 246 3.69 -21.05 11.37
N ALA A 247 4.22 -21.76 12.35
CA ALA A 247 3.48 -22.85 13.03
C ALA A 247 2.25 -22.30 13.78
N ALA A 248 2.36 -21.15 14.42
CA ALA A 248 1.25 -20.48 15.09
C ALA A 248 0.17 -20.04 14.07
N LEU A 249 0.55 -19.54 12.89
CA LEU A 249 -0.38 -19.21 11.80
C LEU A 249 -1.14 -20.46 11.33
N ARG A 250 -0.42 -21.56 11.08
CA ARG A 250 -1.03 -22.83 10.64
C ARG A 250 -2.05 -23.32 11.67
N ASP A 251 -1.71 -23.26 12.95
CA ASP A 251 -2.59 -23.65 14.05
C ASP A 251 -3.79 -22.68 14.18
N ALA A 252 -3.59 -21.37 13.98
CA ALA A 252 -4.67 -20.36 13.98
C ALA A 252 -5.67 -20.62 12.85
N ARG A 253 -5.19 -20.90 11.63
CA ARG A 253 -6.06 -21.24 10.48
C ARG A 253 -6.92 -22.47 10.77
N THR A 254 -6.37 -23.47 11.44
CA THR A 254 -7.11 -24.69 11.79
C THR A 254 -8.11 -24.46 12.91
N LYS A 255 -7.74 -23.72 13.95
CA LYS A 255 -8.54 -23.59 15.17
C LYS A 255 -9.44 -22.34 15.24
N LEU A 256 -9.05 -21.28 14.52
CA LEU A 256 -9.69 -19.97 14.55
C LEU A 256 -10.13 -19.49 13.16
N GLY A 257 -9.98 -20.30 12.09
CA GLY A 257 -10.17 -19.88 10.70
C GLY A 257 -11.54 -19.30 10.39
N ASP A 258 -12.59 -19.77 11.04
CA ASP A 258 -13.97 -19.26 10.92
C ASP A 258 -14.12 -17.82 11.46
N CYS A 259 -13.27 -17.40 12.39
CA CYS A 259 -13.32 -16.08 13.04
C CYS A 259 -12.03 -15.25 12.87
N LEU A 260 -10.99 -15.79 12.23
CA LEU A 260 -9.74 -15.08 12.02
C LEU A 260 -9.94 -13.85 11.12
N GLN A 261 -9.47 -12.69 11.58
CA GLN A 261 -9.56 -11.41 10.86
C GLN A 261 -8.20 -10.94 10.35
N ALA A 262 -7.15 -11.12 11.16
CA ALA A 262 -5.79 -10.72 10.83
C ALA A 262 -4.77 -11.61 11.55
N PHE A 263 -3.61 -11.79 10.93
CA PHE A 263 -2.48 -12.50 11.52
C PHE A 263 -1.18 -11.82 11.08
N GLU A 264 -0.61 -11.06 12.01
CA GLU A 264 0.53 -10.18 11.79
C GLU A 264 1.76 -10.68 12.53
N PHE A 265 2.94 -10.27 12.06
CA PHE A 265 4.17 -10.49 12.83
C PHE A 265 5.03 -9.22 12.86
N PHE A 266 5.92 -9.16 13.85
CA PHE A 266 7.02 -8.21 13.91
C PHE A 266 8.19 -8.79 14.69
N ASP A 267 9.40 -8.37 14.34
CA ASP A 267 10.61 -8.79 15.02
C ASP A 267 10.88 -7.94 16.30
N ARG A 268 11.84 -8.38 17.09
CA ARG A 268 12.25 -7.69 18.32
C ARG A 268 12.72 -6.27 18.08
N ALA A 269 13.47 -6.03 17.00
CA ALA A 269 13.95 -4.70 16.65
C ALA A 269 12.80 -3.72 16.38
N SER A 270 11.74 -4.19 15.72
CA SER A 270 10.51 -3.41 15.50
C SER A 270 9.82 -3.06 16.82
N LEU A 271 9.72 -4.00 17.77
CA LEU A 271 9.15 -3.73 19.09
C LEU A 271 9.97 -2.68 19.84
N GLU A 272 11.28 -2.83 19.89
CA GLU A 272 12.19 -1.92 20.59
C GLU A 272 12.12 -0.50 20.02
N LEU A 273 12.02 -0.37 18.69
CA LEU A 273 11.81 0.92 18.04
C LEU A 273 10.50 1.58 18.49
N VAL A 274 9.39 0.84 18.53
CA VAL A 274 8.09 1.36 18.99
C VAL A 274 8.16 1.79 20.46
N LEU A 275 8.74 0.96 21.31
CA LEU A 275 8.86 1.24 22.75
C LEU A 275 9.74 2.46 23.06
N SER A 276 10.81 2.66 22.29
CA SER A 276 11.76 3.77 22.50
C SER A 276 11.26 5.11 21.93
N THR A 277 10.46 5.08 20.86
CA THR A 277 10.06 6.29 20.14
C THR A 277 8.65 6.77 20.45
N LEU A 278 7.72 5.88 20.79
CA LEU A 278 6.32 6.23 20.93
C LEU A 278 5.89 6.31 22.39
N ARG A 279 5.57 7.53 22.81
CA ARG A 279 5.11 7.80 24.17
C ARG A 279 3.88 6.96 24.54
N GLY A 280 3.95 6.24 25.66
CA GLY A 280 2.87 5.41 26.19
C GLY A 280 2.81 3.99 25.63
N ALA A 281 3.67 3.60 24.67
CA ALA A 281 3.85 2.21 24.28
C ALA A 281 4.42 1.39 25.45
N ARG A 282 3.91 0.16 25.63
CA ARG A 282 4.39 -0.74 26.70
C ARG A 282 4.60 -2.13 26.13
N ASP A 283 5.68 -2.79 26.54
CA ASP A 283 5.91 -4.19 26.20
C ASP A 283 4.79 -5.04 26.82
N PRO A 284 4.03 -5.80 26.04
CA PRO A 284 2.93 -6.62 26.55
C PRO A 284 3.44 -7.85 27.33
N LEU A 285 4.71 -8.24 27.13
CA LEU A 285 5.34 -9.43 27.71
C LEU A 285 6.74 -9.07 28.25
N PRO A 286 6.85 -8.17 29.21
CA PRO A 286 8.14 -7.55 29.60
C PRO A 286 9.15 -8.52 30.22
N LYS A 287 8.67 -9.68 30.66
CA LYS A 287 9.54 -10.76 31.19
C LYS A 287 10.10 -11.68 30.12
N THR A 288 9.64 -11.52 28.86
CA THR A 288 9.95 -12.42 27.75
C THR A 288 10.76 -11.67 26.68
N LYS A 289 12.02 -12.04 26.49
CA LYS A 289 12.85 -11.51 25.41
C LYS A 289 12.82 -12.46 24.21
N ALA A 290 11.74 -12.40 23.43
CA ALA A 290 11.59 -13.21 22.23
C ALA A 290 12.09 -12.47 20.97
N PRO A 291 12.64 -13.17 19.97
CA PRO A 291 13.04 -12.57 18.70
C PRO A 291 11.85 -12.14 17.84
N PHE A 292 10.68 -12.78 18.01
CA PHE A 292 9.48 -12.50 17.20
C PHE A 292 8.22 -12.44 18.05
N TYR A 293 7.27 -11.68 17.53
CA TYR A 293 5.93 -11.55 18.08
C TYR A 293 4.90 -11.73 16.96
N VAL A 294 3.80 -12.42 17.26
CA VAL A 294 2.65 -12.52 16.36
C VAL A 294 1.44 -11.84 17.01
N VAL A 295 0.71 -11.06 16.21
CA VAL A 295 -0.57 -10.45 16.59
C VAL A 295 -1.66 -11.16 15.84
N THR A 296 -2.67 -11.63 16.57
CA THR A 296 -3.82 -12.32 16.00
C THR A 296 -5.09 -11.59 16.39
N GLU A 297 -5.93 -11.28 15.40
CA GLU A 297 -7.27 -10.75 15.65
C GLU A 297 -8.33 -11.74 15.21
N THR A 298 -9.33 -11.90 16.04
CA THR A 298 -10.53 -12.69 15.73
C THR A 298 -11.79 -11.85 15.91
N ALA A 299 -12.78 -12.07 15.05
CA ALA A 299 -14.07 -11.40 15.12
C ALA A 299 -15.18 -12.33 15.62
N VAL A 300 -16.15 -11.72 16.27
CA VAL A 300 -17.38 -12.38 16.72
C VAL A 300 -18.55 -11.74 16.00
N PHE A 301 -19.40 -12.59 15.43
CA PHE A 301 -20.66 -12.19 14.81
C PHE A 301 -21.81 -12.78 15.66
N GLY A 302 -22.69 -11.93 16.18
CA GLY A 302 -23.78 -12.32 17.05
C GLY A 302 -25.03 -11.49 16.79
N ASP A 303 -25.98 -11.66 17.66
CA ASP A 303 -27.32 -11.03 17.65
C ASP A 303 -27.33 -9.54 18.06
N GLY A 304 -26.19 -8.91 18.20
CA GLY A 304 -26.07 -7.51 18.61
C GLY A 304 -26.12 -7.27 20.13
N SER A 305 -26.17 -8.31 20.95
CA SER A 305 -26.21 -8.20 22.42
C SER A 305 -24.92 -7.68 23.08
N GLY A 306 -23.96 -7.20 22.27
CA GLY A 306 -22.80 -6.43 22.72
C GLY A 306 -21.69 -7.25 23.39
N LYS A 307 -20.65 -6.52 23.85
CA LYS A 307 -19.55 -7.07 24.65
C LYS A 307 -20.08 -7.70 25.93
N GLY A 308 -19.81 -8.99 26.11
CA GLY A 308 -20.31 -9.75 27.27
C GLY A 308 -21.41 -10.74 26.95
N SER A 309 -21.87 -10.82 25.69
CA SER A 309 -22.79 -11.88 25.26
C SER A 309 -22.15 -13.27 25.46
N VAL A 310 -23.00 -14.31 25.53
CA VAL A 310 -22.52 -15.70 25.64
C VAL A 310 -21.59 -16.05 24.49
N THR A 311 -21.91 -15.59 23.29
CA THR A 311 -21.15 -15.80 22.07
C THR A 311 -19.76 -15.16 22.16
N HIS A 312 -19.66 -13.91 22.63
CA HIS A 312 -18.37 -13.24 22.80
C HIS A 312 -17.51 -13.93 23.87
N ARG A 313 -18.10 -14.31 25.01
CA ARG A 313 -17.36 -15.05 26.04
C ARG A 313 -16.85 -16.41 25.54
N ALA A 314 -17.63 -17.11 24.71
CA ALA A 314 -17.21 -18.36 24.09
C ALA A 314 -16.06 -18.18 23.12
N ALA A 315 -16.14 -17.19 22.21
CA ALA A 315 -15.08 -16.84 21.28
C ALA A 315 -13.77 -16.49 22.01
N ARG A 316 -13.85 -15.63 23.01
CA ARG A 316 -12.70 -15.23 23.83
C ARG A 316 -12.08 -16.41 24.59
N ARG A 317 -12.89 -17.34 25.11
CA ARG A 317 -12.37 -18.59 25.71
C ARG A 317 -11.61 -19.42 24.69
N ARG A 318 -12.06 -19.47 23.43
CA ARG A 318 -11.40 -20.16 22.33
C ARG A 318 -10.02 -19.55 22.03
N VAL A 319 -9.92 -18.23 21.91
CA VAL A 319 -8.65 -17.53 21.72
C VAL A 319 -7.68 -17.78 22.89
N ARG A 320 -8.16 -17.67 24.13
CA ARG A 320 -7.36 -17.98 25.33
C ARG A 320 -6.89 -19.45 25.37
N ALA A 321 -7.75 -20.37 24.96
CA ALA A 321 -7.40 -21.79 24.87
C ALA A 321 -6.35 -22.04 23.79
N TRP A 322 -6.45 -21.33 22.65
CA TRP A 322 -5.47 -21.36 21.58
C TRP A 322 -4.09 -20.88 22.06
N VAL A 323 -4.00 -19.72 22.69
CA VAL A 323 -2.74 -19.18 23.26
C VAL A 323 -2.12 -20.16 24.26
N ARG A 324 -2.92 -20.70 25.21
CA ARG A 324 -2.44 -21.71 26.17
C ARG A 324 -1.92 -22.99 25.47
N SER A 325 -2.60 -23.41 24.40
CA SER A 325 -2.18 -24.59 23.61
C SER A 325 -0.84 -24.35 22.91
N LEU A 326 -0.60 -23.17 22.34
CA LEU A 326 0.69 -22.82 21.73
C LEU A 326 1.81 -22.86 22.77
N ARG A 327 1.59 -22.29 23.94
CA ARG A 327 2.57 -22.31 25.06
C ARG A 327 2.85 -23.73 25.53
N LYS A 328 1.81 -24.54 25.74
CA LYS A 328 1.97 -25.95 26.20
C LYS A 328 2.78 -26.80 25.20
N ARG A 329 2.68 -26.51 23.90
CA ARG A 329 3.41 -27.21 22.84
C ARG A 329 4.79 -26.61 22.54
N GLY A 330 5.19 -25.54 23.22
CA GLY A 330 6.47 -24.86 23.01
C GLY A 330 6.54 -24.00 21.73
N VAL A 331 5.44 -23.83 21.01
CA VAL A 331 5.35 -22.96 19.81
C VAL A 331 5.39 -21.48 20.22
N ALA A 332 4.77 -21.12 21.35
CA ALA A 332 4.90 -19.80 21.92
C ALA A 332 5.62 -19.87 23.28
N ILE A 333 6.56 -18.97 23.51
CA ILE A 333 7.25 -18.79 24.80
C ILE A 333 6.28 -18.22 25.82
N ASP A 334 5.53 -17.17 25.40
CA ASP A 334 4.52 -16.52 26.23
C ASP A 334 3.41 -15.91 25.34
N GLY A 335 2.31 -15.43 25.95
CA GLY A 335 1.24 -14.80 25.21
C GLY A 335 0.19 -14.15 26.11
N VAL A 336 -0.41 -13.09 25.59
CA VAL A 336 -1.44 -12.28 26.24
C VAL A 336 -2.65 -12.12 25.32
N VAL A 337 -3.84 -12.08 25.90
CA VAL A 337 -5.10 -11.76 25.21
C VAL A 337 -5.65 -10.45 25.77
N GLY A 338 -5.99 -9.53 24.92
CA GLY A 338 -6.52 -8.23 25.33
C GLY A 338 -7.73 -8.37 26.27
N GLU A 339 -7.73 -7.69 27.40
CA GLU A 339 -8.78 -7.82 28.42
C GLU A 339 -10.02 -7.02 28.08
N ASP A 340 -9.84 -5.88 27.46
CA ASP A 340 -10.88 -4.95 27.00
C ASP A 340 -10.47 -4.29 25.67
N ALA A 341 -11.29 -3.38 25.16
CA ALA A 341 -11.02 -2.69 23.90
C ALA A 341 -9.78 -1.80 23.95
N LYS A 342 -9.48 -1.19 25.09
CA LYS A 342 -8.32 -0.33 25.28
C LYS A 342 -7.04 -1.17 25.25
N HIS A 343 -7.05 -2.31 25.93
CA HIS A 343 -5.92 -3.24 25.92
C HIS A 343 -5.74 -3.87 24.52
N ALA A 344 -6.83 -4.29 23.87
CA ALA A 344 -6.76 -4.81 22.50
C ALA A 344 -6.18 -3.78 21.51
N SER A 345 -6.61 -2.51 21.60
CA SER A 345 -6.04 -1.42 20.81
C SER A 345 -4.56 -1.17 21.14
N ALA A 346 -4.16 -1.25 22.41
CA ALA A 346 -2.76 -1.11 22.81
C ALA A 346 -1.88 -2.22 22.21
N LEU A 347 -2.37 -3.47 22.17
CA LEU A 347 -1.68 -4.59 21.53
C LEU A 347 -1.53 -4.38 20.01
N TRP A 348 -2.57 -3.92 19.33
CA TRP A 348 -2.54 -3.58 17.90
C TRP A 348 -1.55 -2.45 17.61
N ASN A 349 -1.51 -1.40 18.43
CA ASN A 349 -0.63 -0.25 18.24
C ASN A 349 0.85 -0.63 18.21
N LEU A 350 1.26 -1.74 18.83
CA LEU A 350 2.64 -2.23 18.75
C LEU A 350 3.02 -2.61 17.30
N ARG A 351 2.07 -3.12 16.52
CA ARG A 351 2.27 -3.48 15.10
C ARG A 351 2.00 -2.31 14.16
N GLU A 352 0.86 -1.66 14.29
CA GLU A 352 0.43 -0.62 13.35
C GLU A 352 1.32 0.62 13.39
N ARG A 353 1.85 0.96 14.56
CA ARG A 353 2.66 2.17 14.72
C ARG A 353 4.15 1.98 14.43
N ILE A 354 4.60 0.82 13.96
CA ILE A 354 5.99 0.62 13.51
C ILE A 354 6.32 1.62 12.39
N SER A 355 5.44 1.79 11.41
CA SER A 355 5.64 2.76 10.32
C SER A 355 5.75 4.22 10.81
N VAL A 356 5.06 4.56 11.91
CA VAL A 356 5.17 5.89 12.54
C VAL A 356 6.49 6.00 13.31
N ALA A 357 6.87 4.95 14.04
CA ALA A 357 8.12 4.90 14.79
C ALA A 357 9.34 5.03 13.87
N LEU A 358 9.29 4.41 12.68
CA LEU A 358 10.34 4.50 11.67
C LEU A 358 10.64 5.94 11.21
N LYS A 359 9.65 6.86 11.23
CA LYS A 359 9.90 8.28 10.91
C LYS A 359 10.89 8.96 11.86
N HIS A 360 11.04 8.43 13.07
CA HIS A 360 11.99 8.93 14.06
C HIS A 360 13.37 8.28 13.95
N ALA A 361 13.53 7.28 13.08
CA ALA A 361 14.77 6.54 12.90
C ALA A 361 15.65 7.11 11.76
N GLY A 362 15.30 8.27 11.19
CA GLY A 362 16.00 8.92 10.08
C GLY A 362 15.43 8.56 8.71
N ALA A 363 16.28 8.44 7.69
CA ALA A 363 15.87 7.99 6.36
C ALA A 363 15.51 6.50 6.38
N VAL A 364 14.44 6.12 5.68
CA VAL A 364 13.95 4.74 5.66
C VAL A 364 13.82 4.22 4.23
N TYR A 365 14.58 3.20 3.91
CA TYR A 365 14.44 2.39 2.71
C TYR A 365 13.37 1.33 2.99
N LYS A 366 12.26 1.42 2.27
CA LYS A 366 11.07 0.58 2.47
C LYS A 366 10.89 -0.37 1.30
N TYR A 367 10.86 -1.65 1.61
CA TYR A 367 10.57 -2.70 0.65
C TYR A 367 9.32 -3.44 1.11
N ASP A 368 8.37 -3.54 0.19
CA ASP A 368 7.08 -4.17 0.37
C ASP A 368 6.99 -5.31 -0.63
N VAL A 369 7.22 -6.53 -0.16
CA VAL A 369 7.36 -7.70 -1.02
C VAL A 369 6.45 -8.84 -0.57
N SER A 370 5.97 -9.64 -1.53
CA SER A 370 5.31 -10.92 -1.21
C SER A 370 6.28 -12.07 -1.43
N LEU A 371 6.33 -12.98 -0.48
CA LEU A 371 7.23 -14.13 -0.47
C LEU A 371 6.48 -15.40 -0.02
N PRO A 372 6.95 -16.59 -0.38
CA PRO A 372 6.51 -17.81 0.29
C PRO A 372 6.61 -17.65 1.80
N THR A 373 5.51 -17.88 2.51
CA THR A 373 5.37 -17.51 3.94
C THR A 373 6.52 -18.02 4.81
N GLU A 374 7.04 -19.22 4.54
CA GLU A 374 8.13 -19.82 5.30
C GLU A 374 9.49 -19.15 5.06
N ARG A 375 9.64 -18.41 3.93
CA ARG A 375 10.88 -17.76 3.51
C ARG A 375 10.90 -16.25 3.76
N MET A 376 9.79 -15.67 4.25
CA MET A 376 9.65 -14.21 4.36
C MET A 376 10.78 -13.56 5.17
N TYR A 377 11.13 -14.13 6.30
CA TYR A 377 12.14 -13.53 7.18
C TYR A 377 13.58 -13.77 6.73
N ASP A 378 13.82 -14.72 5.82
CA ASP A 378 15.14 -14.96 5.24
C ASP A 378 15.68 -13.72 4.56
N LEU A 379 14.84 -12.94 3.87
CA LEU A 379 15.25 -11.68 3.26
C LEU A 379 15.78 -10.66 4.28
N VAL A 380 15.18 -10.61 5.48
CA VAL A 380 15.67 -9.73 6.56
C VAL A 380 17.05 -10.19 7.05
N VAL A 381 17.23 -11.49 7.21
CA VAL A 381 18.50 -12.10 7.63
C VAL A 381 19.58 -11.84 6.59
N GLU A 382 19.31 -12.10 5.31
CA GLU A 382 20.25 -11.90 4.21
C GLU A 382 20.62 -10.41 4.04
N THR A 383 19.66 -9.50 4.24
CA THR A 383 19.95 -8.06 4.23
C THR A 383 20.91 -7.67 5.35
N ARG A 384 20.73 -8.21 6.56
CA ARG A 384 21.64 -8.00 7.68
C ARG A 384 23.04 -8.55 7.39
N ASN A 385 23.12 -9.77 6.85
CA ASN A 385 24.39 -10.42 6.49
C ASN A 385 25.16 -9.59 5.45
N ARG A 386 24.46 -9.09 4.43
CA ARG A 386 25.03 -8.28 3.37
C ARG A 386 25.58 -6.94 3.88
N LEU A 387 24.86 -6.28 4.75
CA LEU A 387 25.33 -5.05 5.42
C LEU A 387 26.56 -5.30 6.30
N ALA A 388 26.57 -6.39 7.08
CA ALA A 388 27.72 -6.75 7.88
C ALA A 388 28.98 -7.06 7.03
N ALA A 389 28.80 -7.75 5.89
CA ALA A 389 29.90 -8.05 4.97
C ALA A 389 30.48 -6.78 4.34
N SER A 390 29.65 -5.78 4.01
CA SER A 390 30.11 -4.51 3.46
C SER A 390 30.98 -3.70 4.42
N THR A 391 30.71 -3.82 5.73
CA THR A 391 31.51 -3.17 6.79
C THR A 391 32.89 -3.80 6.90
N SER A 392 32.97 -5.13 6.78
CA SER A 392 34.24 -5.87 6.87
C SER A 392 35.18 -5.58 5.67
N ALA A 393 34.61 -5.38 4.50
CA ALA A 393 35.36 -5.05 3.28
C ALA A 393 35.97 -3.64 3.33
N SER A 394 35.28 -2.67 3.92
CA SER A 394 35.78 -1.29 4.05
C SER A 394 36.92 -1.14 5.09
N THR A 395 37.01 -2.05 6.05
CA THR A 395 38.06 -2.05 7.07
C THR A 395 39.39 -2.62 6.52
N SER A 396 39.36 -3.44 5.48
CA SER A 396 40.54 -4.12 4.90
C SER A 396 41.24 -3.33 3.76
N THR A 397 40.66 -2.22 3.26
CA THR A 397 41.14 -1.47 2.10
C THR A 397 41.78 -0.11 2.45
N SER A 398 42.18 0.15 3.69
CA SER A 398 42.81 1.40 4.13
C SER A 398 44.32 1.43 3.93
N THR A 399 44.83 0.98 2.74
CA THR A 399 46.21 1.26 2.31
C THR A 399 46.23 1.48 0.81
N SER A 400 46.44 2.74 0.47
CA SER A 400 46.85 3.32 -0.82
C SER A 400 45.76 3.87 -1.75
N ALA A 401 46.03 5.14 -2.06
CA ALA A 401 45.77 5.91 -3.27
C ALA A 401 44.61 6.93 -3.23
N SER A 402 45.06 8.17 -3.14
CA SER A 402 44.47 9.45 -3.55
C SER A 402 43.63 9.39 -4.83
N THR A 403 42.46 9.99 -4.81
CA THR A 403 41.97 11.10 -5.64
C THR A 403 40.43 11.18 -5.52
N SER A 404 39.95 12.34 -5.10
CA SER A 404 38.65 12.97 -5.30
C SER A 404 37.47 12.08 -5.75
N ALA A 405 36.98 11.19 -4.88
CA ALA A 405 35.61 10.70 -4.89
C ALA A 405 34.96 11.18 -3.60
N ALA A 406 33.86 11.90 -3.70
CA ALA A 406 33.04 12.29 -2.54
C ALA A 406 32.83 11.05 -1.69
N SER A 407 33.15 11.12 -0.38
CA SER A 407 33.08 10.03 0.58
C SER A 407 31.71 9.32 0.48
N THR A 408 31.71 8.14 -0.15
CA THR A 408 30.53 7.26 -0.28
C THR A 408 30.38 6.34 0.94
N SER A 409 31.14 6.59 2.02
CA SER A 409 31.10 5.77 3.23
C SER A 409 29.95 6.17 4.15
N PHE A 410 29.07 5.22 4.45
CA PHE A 410 28.06 5.32 5.52
C PHE A 410 28.51 4.45 6.71
N ASP A 411 28.06 4.81 7.90
CA ASP A 411 28.32 4.01 9.12
C ASP A 411 27.29 2.89 9.24
N ALA A 412 27.65 1.71 8.76
CA ALA A 412 26.75 0.55 8.80
C ALA A 412 26.37 0.11 10.23
N SER A 413 27.16 0.50 11.26
CA SER A 413 26.83 0.18 12.66
C SER A 413 25.62 0.94 13.17
N LYS A 414 25.26 2.06 12.53
CA LYS A 414 24.05 2.85 12.84
C LYS A 414 22.83 2.45 12.04
N VAL A 415 23.02 1.60 11.02
CA VAL A 415 21.92 1.15 10.16
C VAL A 415 21.12 0.06 10.86
N SER A 416 19.81 0.22 10.94
CA SER A 416 18.90 -0.76 11.52
C SER A 416 18.09 -1.46 10.45
N VAL A 417 17.96 -2.79 10.54
CA VAL A 417 17.15 -3.62 9.63
C VAL A 417 16.02 -4.27 10.43
N LEU A 418 14.80 -3.97 10.06
CA LEU A 418 13.58 -4.44 10.72
C LEU A 418 12.70 -5.21 9.75
N GLY A 419 12.06 -6.27 10.26
CA GLY A 419 11.08 -7.06 9.52
C GLY A 419 9.76 -7.18 10.27
N TYR A 420 8.69 -6.77 9.62
CA TYR A 420 7.33 -6.96 10.11
C TYR A 420 6.39 -7.14 8.89
N GLY A 421 5.18 -7.60 9.12
CA GLY A 421 4.25 -7.72 7.98
C GLY A 421 3.03 -8.57 8.27
N HIS A 422 2.29 -8.81 7.20
CA HIS A 422 1.06 -9.58 7.16
C HIS A 422 1.41 -11.06 6.96
N LEU A 423 1.70 -11.78 8.07
CA LEU A 423 2.10 -13.19 7.98
C LEU A 423 1.02 -14.05 7.35
N GLY A 424 -0.24 -13.62 7.53
CA GLY A 424 -1.40 -14.34 7.02
C GLY A 424 -1.50 -14.41 5.50
N ASP A 425 -0.85 -13.52 4.75
CA ASP A 425 -0.93 -13.43 3.28
C ASP A 425 0.42 -13.39 2.57
N GLY A 426 1.52 -13.50 3.34
CA GLY A 426 2.88 -13.59 2.77
C GLY A 426 3.52 -12.24 2.46
N ASN A 427 3.00 -11.12 2.99
CA ASN A 427 3.55 -9.79 2.76
C ASN A 427 4.56 -9.39 3.84
N LEU A 428 5.78 -9.14 3.43
CA LEU A 428 6.88 -8.62 4.26
C LEU A 428 7.10 -7.12 4.01
N HIS A 429 7.13 -6.35 5.08
CA HIS A 429 7.68 -4.99 5.09
C HIS A 429 9.11 -5.04 5.63
N LEU A 430 10.10 -5.12 4.74
CA LEU A 430 11.50 -4.95 5.08
C LEU A 430 11.79 -3.45 5.13
N ASN A 431 12.33 -2.98 6.25
CA ASN A 431 12.72 -1.59 6.42
C ASN A 431 14.18 -1.50 6.87
N VAL A 432 14.93 -0.67 6.17
CA VAL A 432 16.31 -0.35 6.52
C VAL A 432 16.37 1.14 6.85
N SER A 433 16.74 1.50 8.08
CA SER A 433 16.79 2.89 8.50
C SER A 433 18.21 3.36 8.76
N SER A 434 18.51 4.59 8.32
CA SER A 434 19.78 5.28 8.53
C SER A 434 19.53 6.63 9.21
N PRO A 435 20.08 6.88 10.41
CA PRO A 435 19.92 8.15 11.10
C PRO A 435 20.60 9.31 10.36
N ASP A 436 21.62 9.01 9.57
CA ASP A 436 22.43 10.00 8.85
C ASP A 436 21.82 10.44 7.50
N GLY A 437 20.59 9.99 7.18
CA GLY A 437 19.88 10.33 5.94
C GLY A 437 19.96 9.24 4.86
N TYR A 438 19.44 9.55 3.67
CA TYR A 438 19.57 8.68 2.50
C TYR A 438 21.01 8.71 1.97
N HIS A 439 21.54 7.54 1.67
CA HIS A 439 22.93 7.39 1.25
C HIS A 439 23.05 6.50 0.00
N PRO A 440 23.64 7.00 -1.11
CA PRO A 440 23.75 6.21 -2.35
C PRO A 440 24.48 4.88 -2.18
N GLY A 441 25.52 4.83 -1.32
CA GLY A 441 26.25 3.59 -1.03
C GLY A 441 25.39 2.54 -0.32
N LEU A 442 24.49 2.95 0.59
CA LEU A 442 23.55 2.05 1.23
C LEU A 442 22.49 1.58 0.23
N GLU A 443 21.96 2.49 -0.61
CA GLU A 443 21.00 2.15 -1.66
C GLU A 443 21.60 1.11 -2.64
N ALA A 444 22.85 1.29 -3.08
CA ALA A 444 23.55 0.36 -3.97
C ALA A 444 23.77 -1.04 -3.38
N ILE A 445 23.81 -1.18 -2.05
CA ILE A 445 23.87 -2.48 -1.36
C ILE A 445 22.50 -3.15 -1.34
N LEU A 446 21.44 -2.37 -1.12
CA LEU A 446 20.08 -2.85 -1.00
C LEU A 446 19.44 -3.12 -2.36
N GLU A 447 19.70 -2.27 -3.35
CA GLU A 447 19.18 -2.38 -4.71
C GLU A 447 20.32 -2.65 -5.68
N PRO A 448 20.26 -3.64 -6.56
CA PRO A 448 19.07 -4.47 -6.89
C PRO A 448 18.88 -5.72 -6.00
N PHE A 449 19.71 -5.95 -4.98
CA PHE A 449 19.73 -7.19 -4.21
C PHE A 449 18.35 -7.61 -3.71
N VAL A 450 17.58 -6.71 -3.07
CA VAL A 450 16.26 -7.05 -2.51
C VAL A 450 15.30 -7.55 -3.60
N TYR A 451 15.32 -6.93 -4.77
CA TYR A 451 14.46 -7.30 -5.90
C TYR A 451 14.90 -8.62 -6.54
N GLN A 452 16.20 -8.81 -6.75
CA GLN A 452 16.77 -10.06 -7.30
C GLN A 452 16.48 -11.23 -6.38
N TRP A 453 16.77 -11.10 -5.08
CA TRP A 453 16.51 -12.14 -4.11
C TRP A 453 15.02 -12.50 -4.04
N THR A 454 14.14 -11.49 -4.07
CA THR A 454 12.69 -11.71 -4.10
C THR A 454 12.27 -12.49 -5.34
N ALA A 455 12.81 -12.17 -6.52
CA ALA A 455 12.54 -12.87 -7.76
C ALA A 455 13.03 -14.33 -7.72
N GLU A 456 14.21 -14.59 -7.18
CA GLU A 456 14.76 -15.95 -6.98
C GLU A 456 13.86 -16.83 -6.12
N GLN A 457 13.15 -16.22 -5.14
CA GLN A 457 12.16 -16.93 -4.34
C GLN A 457 10.77 -16.99 -5.01
N ARG A 458 10.63 -16.58 -6.29
CA ARG A 458 9.35 -16.46 -7.01
C ARG A 458 8.35 -15.54 -6.30
N GLY A 459 8.87 -14.52 -5.61
CA GLY A 459 8.09 -13.51 -4.92
C GLY A 459 7.66 -12.36 -5.83
N SER A 460 6.94 -11.41 -5.25
CA SER A 460 6.57 -10.15 -5.91
C SER A 460 7.33 -8.99 -5.27
N ILE A 461 7.92 -8.12 -6.09
CA ILE A 461 8.63 -6.92 -5.64
C ILE A 461 7.69 -5.81 -5.14
N SER A 462 6.39 -6.02 -5.23
CA SER A 462 5.38 -5.14 -4.66
C SER A 462 4.18 -5.95 -4.22
N ALA A 463 3.99 -6.07 -2.91
CA ALA A 463 2.87 -6.82 -2.34
C ALA A 463 1.56 -6.01 -2.42
N GLU A 464 1.57 -4.78 -1.88
CA GLU A 464 0.38 -3.94 -1.78
C GLU A 464 0.60 -2.46 -2.18
N HIS A 465 1.86 -1.95 -2.14
CA HIS A 465 2.11 -0.52 -2.37
C HIS A 465 2.03 -0.09 -3.84
N GLY A 466 2.04 -1.03 -4.79
CA GLY A 466 2.13 -0.75 -6.21
C GLY A 466 3.57 -0.53 -6.69
N VAL A 467 3.70 -0.19 -7.96
CA VAL A 467 4.97 0.09 -8.64
C VAL A 467 5.29 1.58 -8.62
N GLY A 468 4.30 2.42 -8.92
CA GLY A 468 4.38 3.87 -8.96
C GLY A 468 5.50 4.39 -9.84
N ALA A 469 6.15 5.47 -9.40
CA ALA A 469 7.38 6.02 -9.98
C ALA A 469 8.65 5.31 -9.43
N MET A 470 8.52 4.55 -8.35
CA MET A 470 9.66 3.94 -7.66
C MET A 470 10.26 2.75 -8.41
N LYS A 471 9.42 1.85 -8.95
CA LYS A 471 9.85 0.51 -9.39
C LYS A 471 9.54 0.16 -10.86
N PRO A 472 9.30 1.10 -11.80
CA PRO A 472 9.03 0.70 -13.18
C PRO A 472 10.19 -0.09 -13.80
N ARG A 473 11.44 0.30 -13.50
CA ARG A 473 12.65 -0.38 -14.01
C ARG A 473 12.85 -1.77 -13.41
N GLU A 474 12.30 -2.01 -12.22
CA GLU A 474 12.41 -3.27 -11.48
C GLU A 474 11.30 -4.27 -11.83
N LEU A 475 10.34 -3.88 -12.69
CA LEU A 475 9.19 -4.70 -13.05
C LEU A 475 9.60 -6.07 -13.61
N ALA A 476 10.71 -6.13 -14.34
CA ALA A 476 11.29 -7.35 -14.92
C ALA A 476 11.66 -8.42 -13.87
N HIS A 477 11.85 -8.05 -12.61
CA HIS A 477 12.07 -9.02 -11.52
C HIS A 477 10.82 -9.83 -11.16
N SER A 478 9.62 -9.34 -11.48
CA SER A 478 8.35 -10.04 -11.19
C SER A 478 7.55 -10.40 -12.44
N LYS A 479 7.88 -9.84 -13.60
CA LYS A 479 7.16 -10.03 -14.87
C LYS A 479 8.16 -10.28 -16.00
N ASP A 480 7.86 -11.27 -16.82
CA ASP A 480 8.64 -11.51 -18.04
C ASP A 480 8.37 -10.45 -19.12
N GLU A 481 9.23 -10.37 -20.12
CA GLU A 481 9.13 -9.38 -21.19
C GLU A 481 7.81 -9.51 -21.98
N ALA A 482 7.33 -10.73 -22.20
CA ALA A 482 6.06 -10.96 -22.91
C ALA A 482 4.87 -10.39 -22.12
N SER A 483 4.89 -10.54 -20.78
CA SER A 483 3.89 -9.96 -19.89
C SER A 483 3.95 -8.43 -19.87
N ILE A 484 5.15 -7.85 -19.84
CA ILE A 484 5.36 -6.39 -19.87
C ILE A 484 4.86 -5.83 -21.21
N GLU A 485 5.15 -6.49 -22.33
CA GLU A 485 4.66 -6.07 -23.64
C GLU A 485 3.13 -6.19 -23.75
N ALA A 486 2.53 -7.22 -23.19
CA ALA A 486 1.07 -7.34 -23.11
C ALA A 486 0.46 -6.19 -22.30
N MET A 487 1.06 -5.79 -21.17
CA MET A 487 0.62 -4.62 -20.40
C MET A 487 0.74 -3.32 -21.21
N ARG A 488 1.79 -3.14 -22.01
CA ARG A 488 1.94 -1.99 -22.92
C ARG A 488 0.82 -1.92 -23.93
N ARG A 489 0.45 -3.05 -24.56
CA ARG A 489 -0.67 -3.12 -25.50
C ARG A 489 -2.01 -2.78 -24.84
N VAL A 490 -2.24 -3.26 -23.61
CA VAL A 490 -3.43 -2.88 -22.83
C VAL A 490 -3.43 -1.36 -22.57
N LYS A 491 -2.29 -0.78 -22.21
CA LYS A 491 -2.15 0.68 -22.03
C LYS A 491 -2.47 1.42 -23.34
N GLU A 492 -1.96 0.97 -24.47
CA GLU A 492 -2.21 1.58 -25.79
C GLU A 492 -3.69 1.54 -26.20
N VAL A 493 -4.45 0.51 -25.79
CA VAL A 493 -5.90 0.43 -26.05
C VAL A 493 -6.66 1.53 -25.30
N PHE A 494 -6.35 1.77 -24.01
CA PHE A 494 -7.09 2.71 -23.17
C PHE A 494 -6.52 4.13 -23.19
N ASP A 495 -5.24 4.28 -23.53
CA ASP A 495 -4.53 5.55 -23.53
C ASP A 495 -3.46 5.57 -24.64
N PRO A 496 -3.86 5.65 -25.91
CA PRO A 496 -2.94 5.58 -27.04
C PRO A 496 -1.94 6.75 -27.11
N ARG A 497 -2.25 7.88 -26.46
CA ARG A 497 -1.36 9.05 -26.36
C ARG A 497 -0.48 9.05 -25.13
N GLY A 498 -0.65 8.09 -24.22
CA GLY A 498 0.14 7.94 -23.01
C GLY A 498 -0.01 9.06 -21.98
N ILE A 499 -1.12 9.81 -22.01
CA ILE A 499 -1.33 11.00 -21.16
C ILE A 499 -1.65 10.65 -19.69
N LEU A 500 -2.20 9.46 -19.42
CA LEU A 500 -2.63 9.07 -18.08
C LEU A 500 -1.46 8.52 -17.26
N ASN A 501 -1.17 9.21 -16.18
CA ASN A 501 -0.18 8.85 -15.16
C ASN A 501 1.16 8.38 -15.76
N PRO A 502 1.79 9.14 -16.67
CA PRO A 502 3.01 8.73 -17.37
C PRO A 502 4.16 8.49 -16.40
N TYR A 503 5.20 7.77 -16.87
CA TYR A 503 6.44 7.42 -16.15
C TYR A 503 6.24 6.44 -14.97
N LYS A 504 5.07 5.84 -14.83
CA LYS A 504 4.72 4.96 -13.72
C LYS A 504 4.30 3.59 -14.21
N VAL A 505 4.46 2.59 -13.35
CA VAL A 505 4.09 1.18 -13.56
C VAL A 505 4.96 0.50 -14.62
N LEU A 506 4.94 0.97 -15.86
CA LEU A 506 5.66 0.35 -16.97
C LEU A 506 7.06 0.98 -17.15
N PRO A 507 8.09 0.15 -17.37
CA PRO A 507 9.43 0.66 -17.67
C PRO A 507 9.41 1.47 -18.99
N PRO A 508 10.27 2.49 -19.12
CA PRO A 508 10.42 3.19 -20.39
C PRO A 508 10.82 2.19 -21.48
N ARG A 509 10.34 2.40 -22.71
CA ARG A 509 10.83 1.62 -23.86
C ARG A 509 12.32 1.90 -23.99
N LEU A 510 13.12 0.86 -24.05
CA LEU A 510 14.50 0.98 -24.51
C LEU A 510 14.41 1.54 -25.93
N THR A 511 14.79 2.80 -26.12
CA THR A 511 15.01 3.34 -27.47
C THR A 511 16.11 2.48 -28.06
N GLU A 512 15.78 1.58 -28.99
CA GLU A 512 16.78 1.09 -29.93
C GLU A 512 17.42 2.33 -30.53
N HIS A 513 18.67 2.57 -30.21
CA HIS A 513 19.52 3.41 -31.02
C HIS A 513 19.52 2.77 -32.41
N ARG A 514 18.55 3.15 -33.25
CA ARG A 514 18.68 2.99 -34.68
C ARG A 514 19.94 3.81 -35.02
N SER A 515 21.07 3.15 -34.95
CA SER A 515 22.22 3.57 -35.69
C SER A 515 21.77 3.74 -37.13
N LYS A 516 21.65 4.99 -37.57
CA LYS A 516 21.61 5.29 -39.00
C LYS A 516 22.93 4.79 -39.56
N LEU A 517 22.94 3.61 -40.14
CA LEU A 517 23.86 3.21 -41.16
C LEU A 517 23.36 3.72 -42.51
#